data_0adc383c64a5f141fa471e8bcd48ff1e
#
_entry.id   0adc383c64a5f141fa471e8bcd48ff1e
#
_cell.length_a   1.000
_cell.length_b   1.000
_cell.length_c   1.000
_cell.angle_alpha   90.00
_cell.angle_beta   90.00
_cell.angle_gamma   90.00
#
_symmetry.space_group_name_H-M   'P 1'
#
loop_
_entity.id
_entity.type
_entity.pdbx_description
1 polymer ?
#
loop_
_entity_poly.entity_id
_entity_poly.type
_entity_poly.pdbx_seq_one_letter_code
_entity_poly.pdbx_strand_id
1 'polypeptide(L)'
;NGTQHLFEEDPSVFYVSTHQYPHYPGTGSYSETGIGAGKGATLNCPMDVGANNDTYTEVFTEKILPAVELFKPDIILISAGFDAHQADPLGGINLTTEHYAWMTQRLMECADRHCNGRILSVLEGGYDLDALALSVASHIKTLKHFDNVI
;
A
#
# COMPACT_ATOMS: atom_id res chain seq x y z
N ASN A 1 2.42 1.21 -11.79
CA ASN A 1 3.63 1.80 -12.41
C ASN A 1 3.44 3.23 -12.92
N GLY A 2 2.23 3.64 -13.33
CA GLY A 2 1.98 5.00 -13.80
C GLY A 2 2.32 6.07 -12.76
N THR A 3 1.90 5.88 -11.52
CA THR A 3 2.23 6.78 -10.41
C THR A 3 3.73 6.82 -10.13
N GLN A 4 4.42 5.66 -10.14
CA GLN A 4 5.87 5.61 -9.99
C GLN A 4 6.57 6.47 -11.04
N HIS A 5 6.27 6.25 -12.32
CA HIS A 5 6.91 6.98 -13.42
C HIS A 5 6.60 8.48 -13.43
N LEU A 6 5.41 8.86 -12.94
CA LEU A 6 5.03 10.27 -12.86
C LEU A 6 5.86 11.03 -11.82
N PHE A 7 6.24 10.38 -10.73
CA PHE A 7 6.90 11.02 -9.58
C PHE A 7 8.32 10.55 -9.30
N GLU A 8 8.92 9.69 -10.14
CA GLU A 8 10.24 9.10 -9.87
C GLU A 8 11.41 10.11 -9.85
N GLU A 9 11.20 11.35 -10.35
CA GLU A 9 12.16 12.44 -10.29
C GLU A 9 11.88 13.44 -9.15
N ASP A 10 10.72 13.33 -8.49
CA ASP A 10 10.25 14.31 -7.50
C ASP A 10 10.52 13.82 -6.07
N PRO A 11 11.49 14.44 -5.34
CA PRO A 11 11.80 14.04 -3.98
C PRO A 11 10.72 14.45 -2.96
N SER A 12 9.74 15.26 -3.33
CA SER A 12 8.63 15.65 -2.47
C SER A 12 7.52 14.59 -2.41
N VAL A 13 7.55 13.59 -3.30
CA VAL A 13 6.62 12.47 -3.35
C VAL A 13 7.34 11.17 -3.03
N PHE A 14 7.02 10.57 -1.89
CA PHE A 14 7.52 9.25 -1.53
C PHE A 14 6.56 8.17 -2.04
N TYR A 15 6.93 7.48 -3.09
CA TYR A 15 6.17 6.40 -3.67
C TYR A 15 6.51 5.07 -2.99
N VAL A 16 5.49 4.35 -2.55
CA VAL A 16 5.62 3.01 -1.96
C VAL A 16 4.68 2.05 -2.68
N SER A 17 5.15 0.87 -3.02
CA SER A 17 4.32 -0.16 -3.66
C SER A 17 4.61 -1.54 -3.12
N THR A 18 3.56 -2.28 -2.77
CA THR A 18 3.55 -3.73 -2.61
C THR A 18 2.83 -4.32 -3.81
N HIS A 19 3.41 -5.28 -4.49
CA HIS A 19 2.85 -5.91 -5.69
C HIS A 19 3.49 -7.27 -5.95
N GLN A 20 2.75 -8.16 -6.58
CA GLN A 20 3.31 -9.42 -7.07
C GLN A 20 4.37 -9.18 -8.14
N TYR A 21 5.52 -9.86 -8.04
CA TYR A 21 6.63 -9.69 -8.98
C TYR A 21 7.33 -11.03 -9.27
N PRO A 22 7.74 -11.29 -10.52
CA PRO A 22 7.36 -10.55 -11.71
C PRO A 22 5.92 -10.87 -12.14
N HIS A 23 5.11 -9.83 -12.33
CA HIS A 23 3.74 -9.94 -12.80
C HIS A 23 3.43 -8.71 -13.66
N TYR A 24 2.21 -8.61 -14.24
CA TYR A 24 1.86 -7.40 -14.99
C TYR A 24 1.99 -6.14 -14.09
N PRO A 25 2.62 -5.07 -14.58
CA PRO A 25 3.20 -4.83 -15.91
C PRO A 25 4.70 -5.17 -16.01
N GLY A 26 5.32 -5.90 -15.08
CA GLY A 26 6.71 -6.32 -15.09
C GLY A 26 7.72 -5.29 -14.58
N THR A 27 7.24 -4.18 -14.04
CA THR A 27 8.04 -3.12 -13.38
C THR A 27 7.95 -3.23 -11.86
N GLY A 28 8.69 -2.40 -11.13
CA GLY A 28 8.63 -2.36 -9.67
C GLY A 28 9.65 -3.27 -8.98
N SER A 29 10.81 -3.49 -9.60
CA SER A 29 11.89 -4.22 -8.95
C SER A 29 12.48 -3.43 -7.76
N TYR A 30 13.14 -4.12 -6.83
CA TYR A 30 13.86 -3.47 -5.71
C TYR A 30 14.86 -2.39 -6.14
N SER A 31 15.40 -2.50 -7.36
CA SER A 31 16.39 -1.56 -7.87
C SER A 31 15.79 -0.24 -8.36
N GLU A 32 14.49 -0.20 -8.58
CA GLU A 32 13.77 1.00 -8.99
C GLU A 32 13.48 1.86 -7.75
N THR A 33 14.38 2.80 -7.47
CA THR A 33 14.34 3.62 -6.24
C THR A 33 14.19 5.13 -6.52
N GLY A 34 13.65 5.48 -7.71
CA GLY A 34 13.61 6.86 -8.22
C GLY A 34 14.86 7.22 -9.01
N ILE A 35 14.80 8.32 -9.74
CA ILE A 35 15.88 8.83 -10.61
C ILE A 35 16.14 10.31 -10.35
N GLY A 36 17.28 10.82 -10.81
CA GLY A 36 17.60 12.23 -10.68
C GLY A 36 17.50 12.74 -9.25
N ALA A 37 16.74 13.81 -9.04
CA ALA A 37 16.50 14.40 -7.72
C ALA A 37 15.63 13.51 -6.82
N GLY A 38 14.76 12.67 -7.40
CA GLY A 38 13.90 11.72 -6.68
C GLY A 38 14.58 10.41 -6.29
N LYS A 39 15.89 10.28 -6.47
CA LYS A 39 16.63 9.07 -6.08
C LYS A 39 16.49 8.79 -4.58
N GLY A 40 15.95 7.63 -4.23
CA GLY A 40 15.62 7.23 -2.86
C GLY A 40 14.18 7.56 -2.43
N ALA A 41 13.40 8.27 -3.26
CA ALA A 41 12.01 8.58 -2.99
C ALA A 41 11.01 7.53 -3.54
N THR A 42 11.50 6.37 -3.96
CA THR A 42 10.69 5.23 -4.40
C THR A 42 11.09 3.98 -3.60
N LEU A 43 10.12 3.31 -3.00
CA LEU A 43 10.26 2.05 -2.29
C LEU A 43 9.37 0.99 -2.92
N ASN A 44 9.95 0.12 -3.72
CA ASN A 44 9.26 -1.06 -4.23
C ASN A 44 9.47 -2.25 -3.29
N CYS A 45 8.38 -2.91 -2.96
CA CYS A 45 8.34 -4.14 -2.18
C CYS A 45 7.73 -5.26 -3.03
N PRO A 46 8.49 -5.82 -4.00
CA PRO A 46 8.02 -6.93 -4.80
C PRO A 46 7.77 -8.17 -3.93
N MET A 47 6.64 -8.82 -4.15
CA MET A 47 6.16 -9.99 -3.43
C MET A 47 6.15 -11.22 -4.33
N ASP A 48 6.59 -12.35 -3.81
CA ASP A 48 6.50 -13.63 -4.50
C ASP A 48 5.05 -14.12 -4.58
N VAL A 49 4.77 -14.96 -5.57
CA VAL A 49 3.51 -15.73 -5.62
C VAL A 49 3.35 -16.52 -4.32
N GLY A 50 2.17 -16.47 -3.72
CA GLY A 50 1.87 -17.13 -2.47
C GLY A 50 2.16 -16.27 -1.22
N ALA A 51 2.71 -15.06 -1.36
CA ALA A 51 2.86 -14.13 -0.25
C ALA A 51 1.52 -13.94 0.47
N ASN A 52 1.55 -13.97 1.79
CA ASN A 52 0.36 -13.99 2.64
C ASN A 52 0.38 -12.85 3.68
N ASN A 53 -0.54 -12.88 4.63
CA ASN A 53 -0.64 -11.90 5.69
C ASN A 53 0.67 -11.73 6.47
N ASP A 54 1.36 -12.82 6.81
CA ASP A 54 2.61 -12.76 7.58
C ASP A 54 3.72 -12.06 6.79
N THR A 55 3.85 -12.40 5.49
CA THR A 55 4.81 -11.75 4.58
C THR A 55 4.55 -10.25 4.49
N TYR A 56 3.27 -9.85 4.34
CA TYR A 56 2.91 -8.44 4.27
C TYR A 56 3.11 -7.72 5.61
N THR A 57 2.81 -8.38 6.73
CA THR A 57 3.07 -7.85 8.07
C THR A 57 4.55 -7.53 8.26
N GLU A 58 5.43 -8.46 7.89
CA GLU A 58 6.89 -8.28 7.97
C GLU A 58 7.34 -7.09 7.11
N VAL A 59 6.93 -7.05 5.83
CA VAL A 59 7.31 -5.97 4.91
C VAL A 59 6.77 -4.61 5.38
N PHE A 60 5.54 -4.54 5.87
CA PHE A 60 4.99 -3.31 6.45
C PHE A 60 5.80 -2.87 7.66
N THR A 61 6.05 -3.77 8.60
CA THR A 61 6.68 -3.44 9.89
C THR A 61 8.16 -3.11 9.72
N GLU A 62 8.89 -3.83 8.87
CA GLU A 62 10.34 -3.69 8.78
C GLU A 62 10.81 -2.72 7.69
N LYS A 63 9.97 -2.45 6.68
CA LYS A 63 10.36 -1.61 5.54
C LYS A 63 9.47 -0.39 5.37
N ILE A 64 8.15 -0.60 5.18
CA ILE A 64 7.24 0.47 4.78
C ILE A 64 7.04 1.48 5.91
N LEU A 65 6.62 1.03 7.09
CA LEU A 65 6.35 1.93 8.20
C LEU A 65 7.59 2.73 8.62
N PRO A 66 8.80 2.14 8.78
CA PRO A 66 10.00 2.92 9.07
C PRO A 66 10.36 3.94 7.99
N ALA A 67 10.15 3.62 6.71
CA ALA A 67 10.42 4.55 5.61
C ALA A 67 9.43 5.72 5.60
N VAL A 68 8.13 5.46 5.84
CA VAL A 68 7.10 6.51 5.97
C VAL A 68 7.39 7.41 7.19
N GLU A 69 7.77 6.82 8.33
CA GLU A 69 8.18 7.57 9.53
C GLU A 69 9.38 8.49 9.26
N LEU A 70 10.33 8.04 8.46
CA LEU A 70 11.51 8.85 8.08
C LEU A 70 11.14 9.99 7.12
N PHE A 71 10.25 9.72 6.16
CA PHE A 71 9.81 10.69 5.16
C PHE A 71 8.93 11.80 5.77
N LYS A 72 8.08 11.46 6.76
CA LYS A 72 7.16 12.39 7.45
C LYS A 72 6.21 13.09 6.49
N PRO A 73 5.27 12.35 5.86
CA PRO A 73 4.38 12.91 4.85
C PRO A 73 3.44 13.98 5.42
N ASP A 74 3.09 14.96 4.59
CA ASP A 74 2.03 15.94 4.87
C ASP A 74 0.63 15.40 4.56
N ILE A 75 0.54 14.34 3.78
CA ILE A 75 -0.68 13.60 3.43
C ILE A 75 -0.32 12.19 2.97
N ILE A 76 -1.17 11.21 3.26
CA ILE A 76 -1.05 9.84 2.73
C ILE A 76 -2.13 9.61 1.68
N LEU A 77 -1.73 9.17 0.49
CA LEU A 77 -2.63 8.74 -0.58
C LEU A 77 -2.52 7.23 -0.75
N ILE A 78 -3.64 6.51 -0.70
CA ILE A 78 -3.69 5.05 -0.88
C ILE A 78 -4.30 4.74 -2.25
N SER A 79 -3.52 4.14 -3.15
CA SER A 79 -4.03 3.39 -4.28
C SER A 79 -4.47 2.02 -3.76
N ALA A 80 -5.77 1.89 -3.48
CA ALA A 80 -6.33 0.73 -2.79
C ALA A 80 -6.71 -0.35 -3.80
N GLY A 81 -5.76 -1.22 -4.15
CA GLY A 81 -6.00 -2.46 -4.89
C GLY A 81 -6.37 -3.60 -3.94
N PHE A 82 -7.40 -4.35 -4.28
CA PHE A 82 -7.87 -5.52 -3.52
C PHE A 82 -7.64 -6.84 -4.27
N ASP A 83 -6.91 -6.80 -5.36
CA ASP A 83 -6.51 -7.93 -6.20
C ASP A 83 -5.38 -8.79 -5.60
N ALA A 84 -4.83 -8.41 -4.45
CA ALA A 84 -3.97 -9.26 -3.63
C ALA A 84 -4.76 -10.21 -2.71
N HIS A 85 -6.10 -10.20 -2.75
CA HIS A 85 -6.93 -11.12 -1.95
C HIS A 85 -6.78 -12.56 -2.45
N GLN A 86 -6.77 -13.52 -1.52
CA GLN A 86 -6.59 -14.95 -1.82
C GLN A 86 -7.63 -15.55 -2.77
N ALA A 87 -8.80 -14.92 -2.92
CA ALA A 87 -9.86 -15.32 -3.84
C ALA A 87 -9.76 -14.64 -5.21
N ASP A 88 -8.82 -13.71 -5.41
CA ASP A 88 -8.70 -12.99 -6.68
C ASP A 88 -8.30 -13.93 -7.81
N PRO A 89 -8.99 -13.90 -8.96
CA PRO A 89 -8.72 -14.82 -10.07
C PRO A 89 -7.48 -14.45 -10.89
N LEU A 90 -6.93 -13.24 -10.72
CA LEU A 90 -5.82 -12.73 -11.53
C LEU A 90 -4.51 -12.66 -10.74
N GLY A 91 -4.57 -12.50 -9.43
CA GLY A 91 -3.42 -12.42 -8.53
C GLY A 91 -3.03 -13.77 -7.94
N GLY A 92 -1.77 -13.91 -7.55
CA GLY A 92 -1.26 -15.08 -6.82
C GLY A 92 -0.85 -14.75 -5.38
N ILE A 93 -1.27 -13.62 -4.86
CA ILE A 93 -1.07 -13.20 -3.47
C ILE A 93 -2.23 -13.75 -2.62
N ASN A 94 -2.01 -13.99 -1.33
CA ASN A 94 -2.96 -14.66 -0.45
C ASN A 94 -3.32 -13.81 0.79
N LEU A 95 -3.71 -12.55 0.58
CA LEU A 95 -4.24 -11.71 1.66
C LEU A 95 -5.68 -12.07 1.99
N THR A 96 -6.04 -11.90 3.27
CA THR A 96 -7.42 -11.99 3.73
C THR A 96 -8.08 -10.61 3.84
N THR A 97 -9.40 -10.59 3.90
CA THR A 97 -10.19 -9.36 4.11
C THR A 97 -9.73 -8.59 5.36
N GLU A 98 -9.45 -9.29 6.46
CA GLU A 98 -9.02 -8.68 7.73
C GLU A 98 -7.65 -8.01 7.61
N HIS A 99 -6.80 -8.53 6.75
CA HIS A 99 -5.47 -7.97 6.59
C HIS A 99 -5.48 -6.60 5.91
N TYR A 100 -6.44 -6.34 5.02
CA TYR A 100 -6.65 -4.98 4.47
C TYR A 100 -7.02 -3.97 5.57
N ALA A 101 -7.85 -4.37 6.55
CA ALA A 101 -8.13 -3.52 7.71
C ALA A 101 -6.86 -3.25 8.54
N TRP A 102 -6.04 -4.28 8.76
CA TRP A 102 -4.79 -4.15 9.50
C TRP A 102 -3.83 -3.18 8.80
N MET A 103 -3.59 -3.33 7.49
CA MET A 103 -2.74 -2.41 6.72
C MET A 103 -3.28 -0.97 6.77
N THR A 104 -4.59 -0.82 6.59
CA THR A 104 -5.27 0.49 6.67
C THR A 104 -5.01 1.15 8.01
N GLN A 105 -5.17 0.42 9.10
CA GLN A 105 -4.94 0.93 10.45
C GLN A 105 -3.51 1.39 10.65
N ARG A 106 -2.51 0.63 10.17
CA ARG A 106 -1.09 1.04 10.27
C ARG A 106 -0.82 2.35 9.55
N LEU A 107 -1.40 2.53 8.35
CA LEU A 107 -1.26 3.80 7.60
C LEU A 107 -1.99 4.96 8.27
N MET A 108 -3.15 4.72 8.87
CA MET A 108 -3.87 5.74 9.64
C MET A 108 -3.07 6.21 10.86
N GLU A 109 -2.44 5.29 11.58
CA GLU A 109 -1.54 5.61 12.70
C GLU A 109 -0.35 6.46 12.26
N CYS A 110 0.21 6.21 11.07
CA CYS A 110 1.22 7.08 10.48
C CYS A 110 0.66 8.46 10.13
N ALA A 111 -0.54 8.50 9.51
CA ALA A 111 -1.20 9.75 9.15
C ALA A 111 -1.49 10.62 10.39
N ASP A 112 -1.95 10.01 11.48
CA ASP A 112 -2.21 10.70 12.74
C ASP A 112 -0.93 11.34 13.31
N ARG A 113 0.17 10.59 13.33
CA ARG A 113 1.44 11.09 13.85
C ARG A 113 2.08 12.21 13.01
N HIS A 114 1.95 12.15 11.68
CA HIS A 114 2.72 13.03 10.79
C HIS A 114 1.91 14.10 10.09
N CYS A 115 0.64 13.83 9.77
CA CYS A 115 -0.16 14.72 8.95
C CYS A 115 -1.59 14.96 9.46
N ASN A 116 -1.80 14.88 10.78
CA ASN A 116 -3.08 15.16 11.43
C ASN A 116 -4.24 14.35 10.82
N GLY A 117 -4.02 13.07 10.56
CA GLY A 117 -5.01 12.16 10.00
C GLY A 117 -5.34 12.38 8.52
N ARG A 118 -4.58 13.21 7.79
CA ARG A 118 -4.85 13.43 6.36
C ARG A 118 -4.49 12.20 5.54
N ILE A 119 -5.51 11.42 5.23
CA ILE A 119 -5.41 10.22 4.42
C ILE A 119 -6.54 10.19 3.39
N LEU A 120 -6.24 9.84 2.16
CA LEU A 120 -7.19 9.67 1.08
C LEU A 120 -6.99 8.31 0.43
N SER A 121 -8.07 7.59 0.17
CA SER A 121 -8.03 6.29 -0.51
C SER A 121 -8.81 6.33 -1.80
N VAL A 122 -8.22 5.77 -2.86
CA VAL A 122 -8.80 5.64 -4.19
C VAL A 122 -8.84 4.17 -4.57
N LEU A 123 -10.02 3.67 -4.95
CA LEU A 123 -10.20 2.29 -5.39
C LEU A 123 -9.47 2.04 -6.70
N GLU A 124 -8.74 0.92 -6.76
CA GLU A 124 -8.08 0.45 -7.99
C GLU A 124 -8.55 -0.97 -8.36
N GLY A 125 -7.70 -2.00 -8.22
CA GLY A 125 -7.99 -3.39 -8.60
C GLY A 125 -8.81 -4.17 -7.57
N GLY A 126 -9.23 -5.37 -7.98
CA GLY A 126 -10.01 -6.34 -7.21
C GLY A 126 -11.06 -6.98 -8.12
N TYR A 127 -10.87 -8.26 -8.45
CA TYR A 127 -11.59 -8.90 -9.58
C TYR A 127 -12.45 -10.08 -9.13
N ASP A 128 -12.39 -10.49 -7.88
CA ASP A 128 -13.43 -11.27 -7.23
C ASP A 128 -14.40 -10.31 -6.53
N LEU A 129 -15.63 -10.25 -6.97
CA LEU A 129 -16.61 -9.23 -6.54
C LEU A 129 -17.01 -9.37 -5.07
N ASP A 130 -17.08 -10.59 -4.56
CA ASP A 130 -17.44 -10.84 -3.16
C ASP A 130 -16.28 -10.45 -2.24
N ALA A 131 -15.06 -10.87 -2.57
CA ALA A 131 -13.85 -10.48 -1.85
C ALA A 131 -13.61 -8.97 -1.89
N LEU A 132 -13.83 -8.33 -3.05
CA LEU A 132 -13.76 -6.89 -3.22
C LEU A 132 -14.74 -6.18 -2.29
N ALA A 133 -16.03 -6.58 -2.30
CA ALA A 133 -17.05 -5.95 -1.46
C ALA A 133 -16.72 -6.05 0.03
N LEU A 134 -16.29 -7.23 0.49
CA LEU A 134 -15.92 -7.46 1.89
C LEU A 134 -14.66 -6.68 2.28
N SER A 135 -13.64 -6.67 1.43
CA SER A 135 -12.37 -5.98 1.71
C SER A 135 -12.53 -4.46 1.69
N VAL A 136 -13.29 -3.91 0.74
CA VAL A 136 -13.64 -2.47 0.70
C VAL A 136 -14.44 -2.09 1.94
N ALA A 137 -15.44 -2.89 2.33
CA ALA A 137 -16.23 -2.62 3.52
C ALA A 137 -15.37 -2.61 4.78
N SER A 138 -14.43 -3.56 4.91
CA SER A 138 -13.48 -3.64 6.02
C SER A 138 -12.55 -2.43 6.05
N HIS A 139 -11.98 -2.05 4.90
CA HIS A 139 -11.13 -0.88 4.72
C HIS A 139 -11.86 0.42 5.12
N ILE A 140 -13.06 0.67 4.57
CA ILE A 140 -13.86 1.87 4.88
C ILE A 140 -14.25 1.90 6.35
N LYS A 141 -14.65 0.76 6.93
CA LYS A 141 -14.98 0.67 8.35
C LYS A 141 -13.80 1.07 9.22
N THR A 142 -12.59 0.64 8.87
CA THR A 142 -11.37 1.02 9.59
C THR A 142 -11.10 2.51 9.46
N LEU A 143 -11.17 3.09 8.26
CA LEU A 143 -11.00 4.53 8.03
C LEU A 143 -11.98 5.38 8.83
N LYS A 144 -13.22 4.93 9.06
CA LYS A 144 -14.24 5.66 9.82
C LYS A 144 -14.11 5.57 11.34
N HIS A 145 -13.44 4.53 11.86
CA HIS A 145 -13.36 4.33 13.31
C HIS A 145 -12.25 5.12 14.01
N PHE A 146 -11.38 5.78 13.28
CA PHE A 146 -10.32 6.62 13.85
C PHE A 146 -10.87 7.92 14.50
N ASP A 147 -12.06 8.38 14.08
CA ASP A 147 -12.70 9.58 14.63
C ASP A 147 -13.30 9.39 16.05
N ASN A 148 -13.24 8.19 16.63
CA ASN A 148 -13.86 7.87 17.92
C ASN A 148 -12.87 7.67 19.08
N VAL A 149 -11.61 8.06 18.93
CA VAL A 149 -10.58 8.00 19.98
C VAL A 149 -10.11 9.42 20.31
N ILE A 150 -11.04 10.26 20.70
CA ILE A 150 -10.78 11.53 21.41
C ILE A 150 -11.54 11.50 22.73
#